data_8410f5ab471d5d5ab12cc388876d9685
#
_entry.id   8410f5ab471d5d5ab12cc388876d9685
#
_cell.length_a   1.000
_cell.length_b   1.000
_cell.length_c   1.000
_cell.angle_alpha   90.00
_cell.angle_beta   90.00
_cell.angle_gamma   90.00
#
_symmetry.space_group_name_H-M   'P 1'
#
loop_
_entity.id
_entity.type
_entity.pdbx_description
1 polymer ?
#
loop_
_entity_poly.entity_id
_entity_poly.type
_entity_poly.pdbx_seq_one_letter_code
_entity_poly.pdbx_strand_id
1 'polypeptide(L)'
;MIKLFCGSMYSGKSESLIRDLIKCTYAKKKILFIRPYMDDRGYITHSRNDSKVIKAINEKKIECIYIKEFDNTTINDIIKEKYDVIFIDEFFMIKNNRNFLETLLICKTNTDVYYAGLIADSDAHMFDEAIQILPLCDEIEKLNGVCTKCGSMLGNYSYHLGIKENQIEVGDVKYECVCGKCFFGDER
;
A
#
# COMPACT_ATOMS: atom_id res chain seq x y z
N MET A 1 6.94 -4.62 14.56
CA MET A 1 5.92 -3.55 14.40
C MET A 1 5.21 -3.73 13.07
N ILE A 2 3.88 -3.57 13.04
CA ILE A 2 3.06 -3.60 11.83
C ILE A 2 2.43 -2.22 11.64
N LYS A 3 2.79 -1.51 10.56
CA LYS A 3 2.32 -0.15 10.28
C LYS A 3 1.59 -0.08 8.95
N LEU A 4 0.47 0.63 8.91
CA LEU A 4 -0.35 0.85 7.72
C LEU A 4 -0.44 2.35 7.39
N PHE A 5 -0.04 2.71 6.17
CA PHE A 5 -0.36 3.99 5.53
C PHE A 5 -1.59 3.81 4.65
N CYS A 6 -2.72 4.39 5.02
CA CYS A 6 -3.96 4.29 4.26
C CYS A 6 -4.53 5.68 3.90
N GLY A 7 -5.47 5.72 2.98
CA GLY A 7 -6.11 6.95 2.53
C GLY A 7 -6.66 6.81 1.11
N SER A 8 -7.25 7.87 0.57
CA SER A 8 -7.74 7.92 -0.81
C SER A 8 -6.62 7.87 -1.84
N MET A 9 -6.94 7.74 -3.10
CA MET A 9 -5.98 8.02 -4.17
C MET A 9 -5.42 9.44 -4.02
N TYR A 10 -4.17 9.64 -4.41
CA TYR A 10 -3.45 10.93 -4.32
C TYR A 10 -3.25 11.49 -2.89
N SER A 11 -3.39 10.66 -1.85
CA SER A 11 -3.17 11.10 -0.45
C SER A 11 -1.72 10.97 0.03
N GLY A 12 -0.77 10.51 -0.80
CA GLY A 12 0.65 10.39 -0.43
C GLY A 12 1.04 9.11 0.32
N LYS A 13 0.22 8.05 0.26
CA LYS A 13 0.49 6.75 0.93
C LYS A 13 1.83 6.15 0.52
N SER A 14 2.02 5.93 -0.78
CA SER A 14 3.26 5.34 -1.32
C SER A 14 4.46 6.26 -1.08
N GLU A 15 4.28 7.59 -1.05
CA GLU A 15 5.35 8.53 -0.65
C GLU A 15 5.77 8.34 0.81
N SER A 16 4.81 8.15 1.73
CA SER A 16 5.09 7.87 3.14
C SER A 16 5.81 6.53 3.30
N LEU A 17 5.36 5.50 2.59
CA LEU A 17 6.01 4.20 2.55
C LEU A 17 7.47 4.31 2.08
N ILE A 18 7.71 5.00 0.96
CA ILE A 18 9.05 5.19 0.38
C ILE A 18 9.94 6.03 1.29
N ARG A 19 9.39 7.05 1.94
CA ARG A 19 10.15 7.85 2.92
C ARG A 19 10.71 6.96 4.04
N ASP A 20 9.89 6.06 4.59
CA ASP A 20 10.31 5.18 5.67
C ASP A 20 11.24 4.05 5.15
N LEU A 21 11.01 3.55 3.92
CA LEU A 21 11.92 2.62 3.25
C LEU A 21 13.33 3.23 3.09
N ILE A 22 13.42 4.48 2.64
CA ILE A 22 14.71 5.18 2.50
C ILE A 22 15.43 5.31 3.84
N LYS A 23 14.72 5.60 4.94
CA LYS A 23 15.32 5.62 6.29
C LYS A 23 15.93 4.26 6.64
N CYS A 24 15.24 3.16 6.31
CA CYS A 24 15.74 1.80 6.54
C CYS A 24 17.00 1.48 5.73
N THR A 25 17.13 2.03 4.50
CA THR A 25 18.37 1.87 3.71
C THR A 25 19.56 2.57 4.39
N TYR A 26 19.37 3.77 4.92
CA TYR A 26 20.42 4.46 5.69
C TYR A 26 20.77 3.71 6.98
N ALA A 27 19.80 3.04 7.59
CA ALA A 27 20.02 2.18 8.76
C ALA A 27 20.63 0.82 8.40
N LYS A 28 20.96 0.56 7.13
CA LYS A 28 21.54 -0.69 6.60
C LYS A 28 20.71 -1.93 6.94
N LYS A 29 19.40 -1.78 6.98
CA LYS A 29 18.46 -2.88 7.19
C LYS A 29 18.39 -3.78 5.95
N LYS A 30 18.21 -5.09 6.14
CA LYS A 30 17.86 -6.03 5.07
C LYS A 30 16.39 -5.83 4.72
N ILE A 31 16.11 -5.33 3.51
CA ILE A 31 14.78 -4.86 3.09
C ILE A 31 14.24 -5.76 1.99
N LEU A 32 12.97 -6.15 2.13
CA LEU A 32 12.15 -6.70 1.06
C LEU A 32 11.08 -5.67 0.69
N PHE A 33 10.92 -5.41 -0.61
CA PHE A 33 9.83 -4.59 -1.15
C PHE A 33 8.90 -5.47 -1.98
N ILE A 34 7.62 -5.48 -1.63
CA ILE A 34 6.60 -6.32 -2.28
C ILE A 34 5.60 -5.44 -3.00
N ARG A 35 5.29 -5.80 -4.24
CA ARG A 35 4.27 -5.16 -5.07
C ARG A 35 3.30 -6.20 -5.64
N PRO A 36 2.04 -5.82 -5.90
CA PRO A 36 1.12 -6.73 -6.57
C PRO A 36 1.57 -7.02 -8.00
N TYR A 37 1.41 -8.27 -8.42
CA TYR A 37 1.77 -8.71 -9.77
C TYR A 37 1.01 -7.95 -10.88
N MET A 38 -0.19 -7.44 -10.57
CA MET A 38 -1.01 -6.67 -11.51
C MET A 38 -0.55 -5.21 -11.65
N ASP A 39 0.37 -4.75 -10.80
CA ASP A 39 0.90 -3.39 -10.86
C ASP A 39 2.10 -3.35 -11.81
N ASP A 40 1.81 -3.14 -13.08
CA ASP A 40 2.80 -3.03 -14.17
C ASP A 40 3.36 -1.62 -14.37
N ARG A 41 2.98 -0.67 -13.49
CA ARG A 41 3.47 0.70 -13.54
C ARG A 41 4.99 0.73 -13.38
N GLY A 42 5.67 1.45 -14.26
CA GLY A 42 7.12 1.65 -14.20
C GLY A 42 7.58 2.59 -13.08
N TYR A 43 6.66 3.09 -12.25
CA TYR A 43 6.90 3.97 -11.13
C TYR A 43 6.17 3.46 -9.87
N ILE A 44 6.62 3.91 -8.70
CA ILE A 44 5.98 3.61 -7.40
C ILE A 44 5.14 4.82 -6.96
N THR A 45 5.72 6.02 -7.04
CA THR A 45 5.03 7.29 -6.78
C THR A 45 5.41 8.31 -7.87
N HIS A 46 4.75 9.47 -7.90
CA HIS A 46 5.15 10.61 -8.73
C HIS A 46 6.20 11.51 -8.04
N SER A 47 6.84 11.02 -6.97
CA SER A 47 7.79 11.81 -6.19
C SER A 47 9.22 11.68 -6.67
N ARG A 48 10.06 12.68 -6.33
CA ARG A 48 11.51 12.64 -6.61
C ARG A 48 12.24 11.50 -5.89
N ASN A 49 11.64 10.92 -4.85
CA ASN A 49 12.23 9.82 -4.09
C ASN A 49 12.10 8.48 -4.81
N ASP A 50 11.17 8.37 -5.75
CA ASP A 50 10.95 7.17 -6.56
C ASP A 50 12.22 6.72 -7.25
N SER A 51 12.94 7.65 -7.88
CA SER A 51 14.20 7.37 -8.57
C SER A 51 15.27 6.76 -7.67
N LYS A 52 15.29 7.10 -6.38
CA LYS A 52 16.26 6.54 -5.41
C LYS A 52 15.94 5.10 -5.07
N VAL A 53 14.66 4.76 -4.90
CA VAL A 53 14.22 3.40 -4.59
C VAL A 53 14.39 2.50 -5.82
N ILE A 54 13.95 2.95 -6.99
CA ILE A 54 14.15 2.23 -8.26
C ILE A 54 15.65 1.96 -8.50
N LYS A 55 16.50 2.97 -8.28
CA LYS A 55 17.95 2.80 -8.36
C LYS A 55 18.46 1.75 -7.37
N ALA A 56 18.01 1.79 -6.12
CA ALA A 56 18.44 0.82 -5.09
C ALA A 56 17.98 -0.61 -5.42
N ILE A 57 16.80 -0.77 -6.01
CA ILE A 57 16.30 -2.06 -6.52
C ILE A 57 17.19 -2.54 -7.66
N ASN A 58 17.46 -1.69 -8.66
CA ASN A 58 18.29 -2.02 -9.81
C ASN A 58 19.74 -2.38 -9.42
N GLU A 59 20.27 -1.73 -8.37
CA GLU A 59 21.59 -2.03 -7.80
C GLU A 59 21.56 -3.26 -6.85
N LYS A 60 20.43 -3.96 -6.74
CA LYS A 60 20.21 -5.11 -5.83
C LYS A 60 20.50 -4.80 -4.35
N LYS A 61 20.36 -3.55 -3.94
CA LYS A 61 20.43 -3.13 -2.54
C LYS A 61 19.12 -3.33 -1.78
N ILE A 62 18.01 -3.43 -2.52
CA ILE A 62 16.66 -3.72 -2.06
C ILE A 62 16.15 -4.86 -2.92
N GLU A 63 15.74 -5.94 -2.32
CA GLU A 63 15.04 -7.01 -3.01
C GLU A 63 13.60 -6.58 -3.28
N CYS A 64 13.13 -6.76 -4.52
CA CYS A 64 11.77 -6.44 -4.92
C CYS A 64 11.13 -7.66 -5.58
N ILE A 65 9.98 -8.07 -5.06
CA ILE A 65 9.19 -9.17 -5.62
C ILE A 65 7.78 -8.71 -5.98
N TYR A 66 7.21 -9.39 -6.97
CA TYR A 66 5.84 -9.17 -7.44
C TYR A 66 5.01 -10.42 -7.20
N ILE A 67 3.95 -10.31 -6.42
CA ILE A 67 3.13 -11.45 -6.03
C ILE A 67 1.63 -11.19 -6.27
N LYS A 68 0.86 -12.26 -6.40
CA LYS A 68 -0.62 -12.20 -6.43
C LYS A 68 -1.22 -12.47 -5.05
N GLU A 69 -0.54 -13.32 -4.29
CA GLU A 69 -0.98 -13.76 -2.97
C GLU A 69 0.20 -14.22 -2.13
N PHE A 70 0.03 -14.22 -0.83
CA PHE A 70 0.93 -14.85 0.11
C PHE A 70 0.56 -16.33 0.24
N ASP A 71 1.12 -17.18 -0.62
CA ASP A 71 1.04 -18.63 -0.46
C ASP A 71 2.10 -19.15 0.54
N ASN A 72 1.95 -20.41 0.93
CA ASN A 72 2.87 -21.01 1.93
C ASN A 72 4.33 -21.03 1.46
N THR A 73 4.59 -21.16 0.17
CA THR A 73 5.93 -21.17 -0.39
C THR A 73 6.57 -19.79 -0.25
N THR A 74 5.88 -18.76 -0.71
CA THR A 74 6.31 -17.35 -0.60
C THR A 74 6.57 -16.95 0.85
N ILE A 75 5.65 -17.29 1.78
CA ILE A 75 5.80 -17.00 3.20
C ILE A 75 7.04 -17.68 3.78
N ASN A 76 7.24 -18.97 3.50
CA ASN A 76 8.38 -19.73 4.00
C ASN A 76 9.72 -19.19 3.49
N ASP A 77 9.78 -18.78 2.22
CA ASP A 77 11.00 -18.21 1.64
C ASP A 77 11.31 -16.85 2.27
N ILE A 78 10.32 -15.98 2.49
CA ILE A 78 10.47 -14.72 3.19
C ILE A 78 11.02 -14.94 4.62
N ILE A 79 10.47 -15.92 5.36
CA ILE A 79 10.92 -16.23 6.73
C ILE A 79 12.37 -16.74 6.76
N LYS A 80 12.75 -17.60 5.81
CA LYS A 80 14.12 -18.14 5.70
C LYS A 80 15.14 -17.02 5.45
N GLU A 81 14.78 -16.04 4.65
CA GLU A 81 15.65 -14.92 4.27
C GLU A 81 15.90 -13.93 5.40
N LYS A 82 15.08 -13.92 6.44
CA LYS A 82 15.24 -13.10 7.65
C LYS A 82 15.43 -11.61 7.33
N TYR A 83 14.43 -11.01 6.70
CA TYR A 83 14.41 -9.56 6.48
C TYR A 83 14.19 -8.80 7.80
N ASP A 84 14.89 -7.68 7.95
CA ASP A 84 14.64 -6.76 9.07
C ASP A 84 13.33 -6.02 8.89
N VAL A 85 13.01 -5.68 7.63
CA VAL A 85 11.84 -4.87 7.28
C VAL A 85 11.25 -5.32 5.96
N ILE A 86 9.93 -5.40 5.89
CA ILE A 86 9.16 -5.69 4.68
C ILE A 86 8.24 -4.51 4.39
N PHE A 87 8.33 -3.98 3.17
CA PHE A 87 7.45 -2.93 2.66
C PHE A 87 6.51 -3.51 1.61
N ILE A 88 5.22 -3.24 1.72
CA ILE A 88 4.18 -3.78 0.84
C ILE A 88 3.35 -2.61 0.31
N ASP A 89 3.45 -2.33 -0.99
CA ASP A 89 2.65 -1.30 -1.65
C ASP A 89 1.40 -1.93 -2.27
N GLU A 90 0.30 -1.17 -2.33
CA GLU A 90 -1.00 -1.58 -2.87
C GLU A 90 -1.49 -2.95 -2.34
N PHE A 91 -1.33 -3.15 -1.03
CA PHE A 91 -1.56 -4.43 -0.35
C PHE A 91 -2.95 -5.02 -0.60
N PHE A 92 -3.97 -4.20 -0.84
CA PHE A 92 -5.35 -4.64 -1.07
C PHE A 92 -5.51 -5.45 -2.38
N MET A 93 -4.52 -5.40 -3.27
CA MET A 93 -4.44 -6.21 -4.49
C MET A 93 -3.73 -7.55 -4.29
N ILE A 94 -3.14 -7.78 -3.13
CA ILE A 94 -2.43 -9.02 -2.77
C ILE A 94 -3.30 -9.81 -1.81
N LYS A 95 -3.56 -11.08 -2.09
CA LYS A 95 -4.40 -11.94 -1.24
C LYS A 95 -3.62 -12.54 -0.08
N ASN A 96 -4.37 -12.96 0.95
CA ASN A 96 -3.84 -13.68 2.12
C ASN A 96 -2.86 -12.89 3.00
N ASN A 97 -2.97 -11.56 3.05
CA ASN A 97 -2.15 -10.72 3.92
C ASN A 97 -2.26 -11.09 5.39
N ARG A 98 -3.46 -11.46 5.86
CA ARG A 98 -3.66 -11.91 7.24
C ARG A 98 -2.84 -13.15 7.56
N ASN A 99 -2.89 -14.19 6.71
CA ASN A 99 -2.13 -15.43 6.89
C ASN A 99 -0.62 -15.15 6.97
N PHE A 100 -0.12 -14.25 6.13
CA PHE A 100 1.26 -13.80 6.17
C PHE A 100 1.63 -13.19 7.52
N LEU A 101 0.85 -12.21 8.01
CA LEU A 101 1.11 -11.56 9.29
C LEU A 101 1.03 -12.53 10.47
N GLU A 102 -0.01 -13.36 10.53
CA GLU A 102 -0.17 -14.37 11.58
C GLU A 102 1.00 -15.34 11.61
N THR A 103 1.49 -15.77 10.43
CA THR A 103 2.66 -16.66 10.35
C THR A 103 3.94 -15.97 10.86
N LEU A 104 4.18 -14.70 10.50
CA LEU A 104 5.32 -13.95 11.04
C LEU A 104 5.27 -13.83 12.57
N LEU A 105 4.06 -13.56 13.12
CA LEU A 105 3.86 -13.46 14.58
C LEU A 105 4.06 -14.79 15.29
N ILE A 106 3.52 -15.89 14.74
CA ILE A 106 3.67 -17.25 15.28
C ILE A 106 5.14 -17.67 15.26
N CYS A 107 5.85 -17.37 14.17
CA CYS A 107 7.28 -17.66 14.03
C CYS A 107 8.17 -16.74 14.87
N LYS A 108 7.57 -15.75 15.58
CA LYS A 108 8.29 -14.77 16.42
C LYS A 108 9.44 -14.09 15.67
N THR A 109 9.20 -13.72 14.42
CA THR A 109 10.17 -12.95 13.63
C THR A 109 10.31 -11.54 14.21
N ASN A 110 11.54 -11.00 14.18
CA ASN A 110 11.79 -9.59 14.54
C ASN A 110 11.65 -8.66 13.32
N THR A 111 10.78 -9.02 12.39
CA THR A 111 10.59 -8.30 11.13
C THR A 111 9.51 -7.22 11.29
N ASP A 112 9.85 -5.99 10.96
CA ASP A 112 8.86 -4.91 10.84
C ASP A 112 8.14 -4.99 9.49
N VAL A 113 6.83 -4.73 9.46
CA VAL A 113 6.04 -4.75 8.23
C VAL A 113 5.32 -3.42 8.04
N TYR A 114 5.54 -2.81 6.87
CA TYR A 114 4.93 -1.54 6.49
C TYR A 114 4.04 -1.77 5.27
N TYR A 115 2.78 -1.42 5.41
CA TYR A 115 1.79 -1.47 4.35
C TYR A 115 1.46 -0.08 3.82
N ALA A 116 1.22 0.04 2.52
CA ALA A 116 0.56 1.19 1.92
C ALA A 116 -0.53 0.72 0.96
N GLY A 117 -1.67 1.42 0.93
CA GLY A 117 -2.73 1.11 -0.01
C GLY A 117 -4.08 1.72 0.36
N LEU A 118 -5.05 1.47 -0.50
CA LEU A 118 -6.44 1.81 -0.26
C LEU A 118 -7.03 0.84 0.77
N ILE A 119 -7.92 1.36 1.63
CA ILE A 119 -8.71 0.52 2.54
C ILE A 119 -10.15 0.34 2.05
N ALA A 120 -10.60 1.17 1.12
CA ALA A 120 -11.94 1.12 0.56
C ALA A 120 -11.91 1.45 -0.94
N ASP A 121 -12.92 0.94 -1.64
CA ASP A 121 -13.17 1.19 -3.05
C ASP A 121 -13.85 2.56 -3.30
N SER A 122 -14.23 2.82 -4.55
CA SER A 122 -14.89 4.08 -4.94
C SER A 122 -16.34 4.20 -4.48
N ASP A 123 -16.92 3.18 -3.88
CA ASP A 123 -18.24 3.20 -3.26
C ASP A 123 -18.16 3.27 -1.73
N ALA A 124 -16.95 3.49 -1.21
CA ALA A 124 -16.62 3.50 0.22
C ALA A 124 -16.82 2.16 0.92
N HIS A 125 -16.86 1.05 0.18
CA HIS A 125 -16.85 -0.28 0.75
C HIS A 125 -15.40 -0.73 1.01
N MET A 126 -15.15 -1.25 2.21
CA MET A 126 -13.81 -1.72 2.56
C MET A 126 -13.43 -2.96 1.75
N PHE A 127 -12.15 -3.01 1.36
CA PHE A 127 -11.57 -4.21 0.79
C PHE A 127 -11.41 -5.31 1.85
N ASP A 128 -11.68 -6.56 1.50
CA ASP A 128 -11.55 -7.70 2.42
C ASP A 128 -10.15 -7.79 3.03
N GLU A 129 -9.10 -7.57 2.26
CA GLU A 129 -7.73 -7.57 2.75
C GLU A 129 -7.47 -6.47 3.78
N ALA A 130 -8.10 -5.30 3.63
CA ALA A 130 -8.01 -4.22 4.62
C ALA A 130 -8.71 -4.58 5.92
N ILE A 131 -9.93 -5.15 5.85
CA ILE A 131 -10.68 -5.62 7.03
C ILE A 131 -9.84 -6.62 7.84
N GLN A 132 -9.13 -7.51 7.14
CA GLN A 132 -8.39 -8.59 7.78
C GLN A 132 -7.10 -8.13 8.47
N ILE A 133 -6.38 -7.12 7.94
CA ILE A 133 -5.11 -6.67 8.51
C ILE A 133 -5.25 -5.55 9.53
N LEU A 134 -6.29 -4.71 9.43
CA LEU A 134 -6.49 -3.57 10.33
C LEU A 134 -6.39 -3.92 11.82
N PRO A 135 -7.00 -5.03 12.31
CA PRO A 135 -6.89 -5.43 13.72
C PRO A 135 -5.49 -5.86 14.15
N LEU A 136 -4.59 -6.15 13.21
CA LEU A 136 -3.23 -6.61 13.46
C LEU A 136 -2.19 -5.48 13.39
N CYS A 137 -2.60 -4.28 12.96
CA CYS A 137 -1.70 -3.14 12.85
C CYS A 137 -1.43 -2.51 14.21
N ASP A 138 -0.14 -2.30 14.54
CA ASP A 138 0.30 -1.53 15.72
C ASP A 138 0.10 -0.03 15.51
N GLU A 139 0.29 0.45 14.26
CA GLU A 139 0.10 1.85 13.87
C GLU A 139 -0.70 1.96 12.57
N ILE A 140 -1.66 2.90 12.56
CA ILE A 140 -2.44 3.24 11.36
C ILE A 140 -2.34 4.74 11.13
N GLU A 141 -1.73 5.13 10.00
CA GLU A 141 -1.64 6.51 9.56
C GLU A 141 -2.59 6.74 8.39
N LYS A 142 -3.74 7.39 8.67
CA LYS A 142 -4.72 7.75 7.65
C LYS A 142 -4.36 9.10 7.04
N LEU A 143 -4.01 9.08 5.76
CA LEU A 143 -3.59 10.24 4.99
C LEU A 143 -4.77 10.82 4.21
N ASN A 144 -4.83 12.14 4.13
CA ASN A 144 -5.84 12.87 3.37
C ASN A 144 -5.20 13.47 2.11
N GLY A 145 -5.92 13.40 1.00
CA GLY A 145 -5.60 14.18 -0.19
C GLY A 145 -6.32 15.53 -0.20
N VAL A 146 -6.17 16.25 -1.29
CA VAL A 146 -6.92 17.48 -1.54
C VAL A 146 -8.15 17.15 -2.39
N CYS A 147 -9.32 17.60 -1.97
CA CYS A 147 -10.55 17.42 -2.73
C CYS A 147 -10.48 18.17 -4.05
N THR A 148 -10.54 17.47 -5.18
CA THR A 148 -10.48 18.07 -6.52
C THR A 148 -11.68 18.94 -6.83
N LYS A 149 -12.85 18.67 -6.20
CA LYS A 149 -14.10 19.41 -6.44
C LYS A 149 -14.19 20.73 -5.67
N CYS A 150 -13.72 20.78 -4.42
CA CYS A 150 -13.90 21.97 -3.58
C CYS A 150 -12.63 22.48 -2.87
N GLY A 151 -11.47 21.89 -3.12
CA GLY A 151 -10.20 22.31 -2.53
C GLY A 151 -10.02 21.95 -1.04
N SER A 152 -10.97 21.23 -0.42
CA SER A 152 -10.83 20.80 0.98
C SER A 152 -9.60 19.91 1.17
N MET A 153 -8.86 20.13 2.26
CA MET A 153 -7.70 19.29 2.67
C MET A 153 -8.13 17.94 3.27
N LEU A 154 -9.41 17.60 3.26
CA LEU A 154 -9.98 16.36 3.80
C LEU A 154 -10.49 15.45 2.67
N GLY A 155 -9.70 15.27 1.63
CA GLY A 155 -9.96 14.31 0.55
C GLY A 155 -9.76 12.88 1.06
N ASN A 156 -10.85 12.21 1.43
CA ASN A 156 -10.83 10.88 2.07
C ASN A 156 -11.36 9.77 1.18
N TYR A 157 -11.96 10.11 0.05
CA TYR A 157 -12.65 9.17 -0.82
C TYR A 157 -12.01 9.16 -2.21
N SER A 158 -11.88 7.97 -2.78
CA SER A 158 -11.51 7.78 -4.18
C SER A 158 -12.80 7.73 -4.99
N TYR A 159 -13.05 8.78 -5.79
CA TYR A 159 -14.27 8.90 -6.61
C TYR A 159 -13.96 8.42 -8.02
N HIS A 160 -14.72 7.43 -8.53
CA HIS A 160 -14.53 6.92 -9.88
C HIS A 160 -15.27 7.79 -10.92
N LEU A 161 -14.57 8.14 -11.99
CA LEU A 161 -15.12 8.90 -13.11
C LEU A 161 -15.68 7.94 -14.16
N GLY A 162 -17.00 7.85 -14.25
CA GLY A 162 -17.71 7.02 -15.23
C GLY A 162 -18.25 5.71 -14.68
N ILE A 163 -18.49 4.74 -15.58
CA ILE A 163 -19.05 3.42 -15.23
C ILE A 163 -17.92 2.50 -14.76
N LYS A 164 -18.11 1.92 -13.59
CA LYS A 164 -17.20 0.96 -12.99
C LYS A 164 -17.55 -0.45 -13.45
N GLU A 165 -16.58 -1.17 -13.98
CA GLU A 165 -16.75 -2.56 -14.41
C GLU A 165 -16.36 -3.58 -13.33
N ASN A 166 -15.34 -3.25 -12.52
CA ASN A 166 -14.82 -4.11 -11.45
C ASN A 166 -14.57 -3.31 -10.17
N GLN A 167 -14.52 -3.99 -9.02
CA GLN A 167 -14.20 -3.36 -7.74
C GLN A 167 -12.79 -2.75 -7.73
N ILE A 168 -11.85 -3.39 -8.38
CA ILE A 168 -10.47 -2.91 -8.55
C ILE A 168 -10.25 -2.68 -10.05
N GLU A 169 -10.00 -1.43 -10.42
CA GLU A 169 -9.53 -1.06 -11.75
C GLU A 169 -8.17 -0.37 -11.63
N VAL A 170 -7.18 -0.86 -12.37
CA VAL A 170 -5.85 -0.28 -12.40
C VAL A 170 -5.85 0.92 -13.34
N GLY A 171 -5.39 2.08 -12.87
CA GLY A 171 -5.22 3.29 -13.66
C GLY A 171 -5.61 4.56 -12.92
N ASP A 172 -4.72 5.54 -12.93
CA ASP A 172 -4.88 6.79 -12.18
C ASP A 172 -5.89 7.76 -12.83
N VAL A 173 -6.13 7.64 -14.14
CA VAL A 173 -6.91 8.61 -14.94
C VAL A 173 -8.41 8.54 -14.63
N LYS A 174 -8.89 7.45 -14.05
CA LYS A 174 -10.31 7.22 -13.80
C LYS A 174 -10.77 7.65 -12.40
N TYR A 175 -9.89 8.19 -11.58
CA TYR A 175 -10.21 8.47 -10.18
C TYR A 175 -9.89 9.92 -9.79
N GLU A 176 -10.71 10.44 -8.90
CA GLU A 176 -10.50 11.72 -8.22
C GLU A 176 -10.45 11.52 -6.70
N CYS A 177 -9.72 12.41 -6.03
CA CYS A 177 -9.73 12.50 -4.58
C CYS A 177 -10.79 13.50 -4.16
N VAL A 178 -11.77 13.08 -3.36
CA VAL A 178 -12.87 13.98 -2.92
C VAL A 178 -13.09 13.91 -1.41
N CYS A 179 -13.58 15.00 -0.82
CA CYS A 179 -14.02 15.02 0.57
C CYS A 179 -15.41 14.39 0.73
N GLY A 180 -15.78 14.04 1.97
CA GLY A 180 -17.08 13.41 2.25
C GLY A 180 -18.29 14.23 1.79
N LYS A 181 -18.21 15.56 1.90
CA LYS A 181 -19.29 16.45 1.43
C LYS A 181 -19.50 16.33 -0.09
N CYS A 182 -18.43 16.32 -0.87
CA CYS A 182 -18.52 16.19 -2.32
C CYS A 182 -18.80 14.74 -2.75
N PHE A 183 -18.43 13.76 -1.94
CA PHE A 183 -18.67 12.35 -2.22
C PHE A 183 -20.14 11.95 -2.04
N PHE A 184 -20.75 12.37 -0.93
CA PHE A 184 -22.14 12.04 -0.59
C PHE A 184 -23.16 13.10 -1.05
N GLY A 185 -22.71 14.30 -1.38
CA GLY A 185 -23.57 15.41 -1.77
C GLY A 185 -23.86 15.50 -3.26
N ASP A 186 -23.10 14.83 -4.12
CA ASP A 186 -23.45 14.68 -5.52
C ASP A 186 -24.53 13.60 -5.66
N GLU A 187 -25.62 13.92 -6.34
CA GLU A 187 -26.58 12.91 -6.78
C GLU A 187 -25.86 11.94 -7.72
N ARG A 188 -25.75 10.69 -7.30
CA ARG A 188 -25.15 9.60 -8.07
C ARG A 188 -26.15 8.97 -9.00
#